data_d3d50527b318125f8f7d32d82fdc2487
#
_entry.id   d3d50527b318125f8f7d32d82fdc2487
#
_cell.length_a   1.000
_cell.length_b   1.000
_cell.length_c   1.000
_cell.angle_alpha   90.00
_cell.angle_beta   90.00
_cell.angle_gamma   90.00
#
_symmetry.space_group_name_H-M   'P 1'
#
loop_
_entity.id
_entity.type
_entity.pdbx_description
1 polymer ?
#
loop_
_entity_poly.entity_id
_entity_poly.type
_entity_poly.pdbx_seq_one_letter_code
_entity_poly.pdbx_strand_id
1 'polypeptide(L)'
;MTGSSGILFFVIALSLPAIAAEPALTLHAHATGADVPLTVEVFRWSTDAERAPMLAALAPPAAAPQPAAAPAAGGDAGRGGRAGRAGRGGRGGGGGNAAPPNPLARLTTAVKAAPTLGFIWGDGVTGYSIKYAWHAPADAGRERIVLVTERRLGAHAPGWVPAPVVTPDAEFTVVEMRVDAKGVGEGKASLTTTVALDAKAQTLALDGYDAAPVLLKVTR
;
A
#
# COMPACT_ATOMS: atom_id res chain seq x y z
N MET A 1 0.42 -16.92 74.53
CA MET A 1 1.43 -16.08 73.83
C MET A 1 1.69 -16.76 72.53
N THR A 2 1.01 -16.37 71.50
CA THR A 2 1.10 -16.93 70.13
C THR A 2 1.74 -15.88 69.23
N GLY A 3 3.03 -16.12 68.87
CA GLY A 3 3.76 -15.25 67.93
C GLY A 3 3.44 -15.62 66.49
N SER A 4 2.84 -14.68 65.76
CA SER A 4 2.58 -14.79 64.33
C SER A 4 3.78 -14.24 63.56
N SER A 5 4.54 -15.13 62.88
CA SER A 5 5.64 -14.77 61.96
C SER A 5 5.05 -14.44 60.60
N GLY A 6 5.01 -13.16 60.25
CA GLY A 6 4.65 -12.71 58.91
C GLY A 6 5.85 -12.86 57.99
N ILE A 7 5.70 -13.66 56.93
CA ILE A 7 6.65 -13.78 55.85
C ILE A 7 6.37 -12.67 54.83
N LEU A 8 7.35 -11.74 54.70
CA LEU A 8 7.27 -10.65 53.72
C LEU A 8 7.84 -11.17 52.39
N PHE A 9 6.95 -11.37 51.41
CA PHE A 9 7.38 -11.69 50.03
C PHE A 9 7.83 -10.41 49.30
N PHE A 10 9.11 -10.31 49.04
CA PHE A 10 9.67 -9.25 48.23
C PHE A 10 9.60 -9.68 46.74
N VAL A 11 8.65 -9.10 45.98
CA VAL A 11 8.54 -9.29 44.56
C VAL A 11 9.55 -8.35 43.87
N ILE A 12 10.68 -8.90 43.43
CA ILE A 12 11.64 -8.17 42.60
C ILE A 12 11.09 -8.19 41.16
N ALA A 13 10.53 -7.06 40.73
CA ALA A 13 10.19 -6.85 39.30
C ALA A 13 11.51 -6.63 38.51
N LEU A 14 11.97 -7.66 37.81
CA LEU A 14 13.05 -7.51 36.82
C LEU A 14 12.46 -6.73 35.61
N SER A 15 12.74 -5.44 35.54
CA SER A 15 12.57 -4.66 34.32
C SER A 15 13.69 -5.05 33.35
N LEU A 16 13.38 -5.92 32.37
CA LEU A 16 14.27 -6.17 31.24
C LEU A 16 14.36 -4.88 30.41
N PRO A 17 15.55 -4.40 30.05
CA PRO A 17 15.66 -3.31 29.10
C PRO A 17 15.06 -3.77 27.77
N ALA A 18 14.12 -3.01 27.25
CA ALA A 18 13.64 -3.22 25.88
C ALA A 18 14.81 -2.92 24.93
N ILE A 19 15.46 -3.96 24.43
CA ILE A 19 16.46 -3.82 23.37
C ILE A 19 15.64 -3.39 22.15
N ALA A 20 15.78 -2.13 21.72
CA ALA A 20 15.22 -1.68 20.46
C ALA A 20 15.88 -2.56 19.36
N ALA A 21 15.04 -3.31 18.64
CA ALA A 21 15.53 -4.12 17.54
C ALA A 21 16.12 -3.18 16.47
N GLU A 22 17.31 -3.51 15.98
CA GLU A 22 17.90 -2.78 14.87
C GLU A 22 16.96 -2.83 13.64
N PRO A 23 16.84 -1.73 12.89
CA PRO A 23 16.02 -1.72 11.68
C PRO A 23 16.55 -2.72 10.65
N ALA A 24 15.67 -3.36 9.92
CA ALA A 24 16.01 -4.30 8.85
C ALA A 24 16.74 -3.60 7.69
N LEU A 25 16.49 -2.30 7.51
CA LEU A 25 17.11 -1.47 6.50
C LEU A 25 17.17 -0.01 6.97
N THR A 26 18.32 0.63 6.77
CA THR A 26 18.47 2.08 6.86
C THR A 26 19.15 2.58 5.59
N LEU A 27 18.52 3.55 4.92
CA LEU A 27 19.07 4.22 3.75
C LEU A 27 18.98 5.74 3.95
N HIS A 28 19.94 6.45 3.39
CA HIS A 28 19.88 7.89 3.26
C HIS A 28 19.50 8.25 1.82
N ALA A 29 18.72 9.29 1.65
CA ALA A 29 18.31 9.72 0.34
C ALA A 29 18.30 11.25 0.28
N HIS A 30 18.54 11.79 -0.91
CA HIS A 30 18.34 13.20 -1.21
C HIS A 30 17.23 13.35 -2.23
N ALA A 31 16.25 14.18 -1.93
CA ALA A 31 15.18 14.49 -2.86
C ALA A 31 15.73 15.30 -4.04
N THR A 32 15.49 14.84 -5.26
CA THR A 32 15.91 15.55 -6.47
C THR A 32 15.11 16.84 -6.62
N GLY A 33 15.81 17.96 -6.84
CA GLY A 33 15.17 19.29 -6.96
C GLY A 33 14.84 19.97 -5.63
N ALA A 34 15.16 19.34 -4.51
CA ALA A 34 15.16 19.93 -3.18
C ALA A 34 16.41 19.43 -2.43
N ASP A 35 17.09 20.30 -1.74
CA ASP A 35 18.25 19.92 -0.91
C ASP A 35 17.75 19.43 0.47
N VAL A 36 16.90 18.40 0.44
CA VAL A 36 16.31 17.82 1.65
C VAL A 36 16.88 16.42 1.86
N PRO A 37 17.72 16.24 2.87
CA PRO A 37 18.18 14.93 3.28
C PRO A 37 17.03 14.15 3.91
N LEU A 38 16.87 12.89 3.50
CA LEU A 38 15.87 11.97 4.00
C LEU A 38 16.53 10.72 4.56
N THR A 39 15.97 10.21 5.62
CA THR A 39 16.30 8.87 6.14
C THR A 39 15.11 7.96 5.89
N VAL A 40 15.38 6.80 5.29
CA VAL A 40 14.43 5.71 5.09
C VAL A 40 14.79 4.61 6.08
N GLU A 41 13.90 4.31 7.00
CA GLU A 41 14.12 3.31 8.03
C GLU A 41 13.00 2.28 7.98
N VAL A 42 13.35 1.02 7.69
CA VAL A 42 12.42 -0.11 7.64
C VAL A 42 12.72 -1.01 8.84
N PHE A 43 11.81 -1.15 9.76
CA PHE A 43 11.96 -2.00 10.94
C PHE A 43 11.85 -3.48 10.61
N ARG A 44 10.97 -3.81 9.68
CA ARG A 44 10.77 -5.16 9.15
C ARG A 44 10.11 -5.14 7.79
N TRP A 45 10.28 -6.21 7.04
CA TRP A 45 9.61 -6.42 5.77
C TRP A 45 8.16 -6.86 5.95
N SER A 46 7.32 -6.58 4.95
CA SER A 46 5.94 -7.07 4.93
C SER A 46 5.88 -8.58 4.82
N THR A 47 5.03 -9.20 5.60
CA THR A 47 4.66 -10.61 5.41
C THR A 47 3.75 -10.78 4.18
N ASP A 48 3.63 -12.00 3.67
CA ASP A 48 2.72 -12.29 2.55
C ASP A 48 1.27 -11.93 2.88
N ALA A 49 0.84 -12.19 4.11
CA ALA A 49 -0.51 -11.87 4.57
C ALA A 49 -0.77 -10.35 4.59
N GLU A 50 0.24 -9.54 4.93
CA GLU A 50 0.14 -8.08 4.92
C GLU A 50 0.17 -7.51 3.50
N ARG A 51 0.86 -8.18 2.57
CA ARG A 51 0.94 -7.77 1.15
C ARG A 51 -0.34 -8.09 0.37
N ALA A 52 -0.96 -9.23 0.68
CA ALA A 52 -2.09 -9.75 -0.08
C ALA A 52 -3.23 -8.74 -0.31
N PRO A 53 -3.72 -7.95 0.66
CA PRO A 53 -4.78 -6.98 0.44
C PRO A 53 -4.39 -5.87 -0.56
N MET A 54 -3.13 -5.44 -0.55
CA MET A 54 -2.65 -4.40 -1.47
C MET A 54 -2.51 -4.92 -2.89
N LEU A 55 -2.02 -6.15 -3.06
CA LEU A 55 -1.92 -6.80 -4.37
C LEU A 55 -3.31 -7.07 -4.94
N ALA A 56 -4.24 -7.56 -4.12
CA ALA A 56 -5.63 -7.79 -4.51
C ALA A 56 -6.36 -6.49 -4.92
N ALA A 57 -5.98 -5.35 -4.34
CA ALA A 57 -6.56 -4.06 -4.71
C ALA A 57 -6.27 -3.67 -6.16
N LEU A 58 -5.11 -4.04 -6.70
CA LEU A 58 -4.71 -3.78 -8.09
C LEU A 58 -5.05 -4.93 -9.05
N ALA A 59 -5.36 -6.12 -8.53
CA ALA A 59 -5.75 -7.23 -9.38
C ALA A 59 -7.05 -6.88 -10.15
N PRO A 60 -7.16 -7.31 -11.42
CA PRO A 60 -8.41 -7.20 -12.13
C PRO A 60 -9.53 -7.85 -11.32
N PRO A 61 -10.74 -7.28 -11.31
CA PRO A 61 -11.86 -7.94 -10.67
C PRO A 61 -12.02 -9.33 -11.28
N ALA A 62 -12.17 -10.35 -10.43
CA ALA A 62 -12.49 -11.69 -10.90
C ALA A 62 -13.70 -11.59 -11.82
N ALA A 63 -13.61 -12.16 -13.04
CA ALA A 63 -14.74 -12.18 -13.95
C ALA A 63 -15.92 -12.77 -13.19
N ALA A 64 -17.02 -12.01 -13.11
CA ALA A 64 -18.24 -12.51 -12.52
C ALA A 64 -18.56 -13.85 -13.21
N PRO A 65 -18.92 -14.90 -12.47
CA PRO A 65 -19.32 -16.15 -13.09
C PRO A 65 -20.41 -15.82 -14.11
N GLN A 66 -20.12 -16.05 -15.39
CA GLN A 66 -21.12 -15.90 -16.41
C GLN A 66 -22.27 -16.83 -16.01
N PRO A 67 -23.51 -16.33 -15.87
CA PRO A 67 -24.65 -17.21 -15.65
C PRO A 67 -24.60 -18.24 -16.79
N ALA A 68 -24.53 -19.52 -16.41
CA ALA A 68 -24.55 -20.61 -17.36
C ALA A 68 -25.69 -20.34 -18.32
N ALA A 69 -25.41 -20.28 -19.63
CA ALA A 69 -26.43 -20.06 -20.63
C ALA A 69 -27.56 -21.02 -20.36
N ALA A 70 -28.73 -20.52 -19.95
CA ALA A 70 -29.89 -21.33 -19.77
C ALA A 70 -30.13 -22.05 -21.11
N PRO A 71 -30.36 -23.38 -21.12
CA PRO A 71 -30.65 -24.08 -22.34
C PRO A 71 -31.86 -23.39 -22.98
N ALA A 72 -31.71 -23.01 -24.24
CA ALA A 72 -32.78 -22.40 -25.03
C ALA A 72 -34.00 -23.32 -24.99
N ALA A 73 -34.96 -23.00 -24.13
CA ALA A 73 -36.24 -23.67 -24.16
C ALA A 73 -36.89 -23.30 -25.50
N GLY A 74 -36.95 -24.29 -26.37
CA GLY A 74 -37.60 -24.22 -27.66
C GLY A 74 -39.02 -23.67 -27.53
N GLY A 75 -39.36 -22.82 -28.47
CA GLY A 75 -40.59 -22.12 -28.51
C GLY A 75 -41.84 -22.98 -28.46
N ASP A 76 -42.89 -22.43 -27.96
CA ASP A 76 -44.20 -22.68 -28.54
C ASP A 76 -45.04 -21.41 -28.52
N ALA A 77 -45.66 -21.18 -29.65
CA ALA A 77 -46.50 -20.03 -29.92
C ALA A 77 -47.86 -20.21 -29.22
N GLY A 78 -48.17 -19.35 -28.29
CA GLY A 78 -49.49 -19.29 -27.63
C GLY A 78 -50.02 -17.87 -27.57
N ARG A 79 -50.91 -17.62 -28.47
CA ARG A 79 -51.82 -16.46 -28.68
C ARG A 79 -52.61 -16.07 -27.44
N GLY A 80 -52.76 -14.80 -27.17
CA GLY A 80 -54.04 -14.29 -26.70
C GLY A 80 -54.07 -13.59 -25.35
N GLY A 81 -54.51 -12.35 -25.33
CA GLY A 81 -55.39 -11.89 -24.28
C GLY A 81 -55.00 -10.71 -23.40
N ARG A 82 -55.38 -9.50 -23.88
CA ARG A 82 -56.05 -8.39 -23.14
C ARG A 82 -55.54 -7.92 -21.78
N ALA A 83 -55.20 -6.64 -21.86
CA ALA A 83 -55.65 -5.52 -20.99
C ALA A 83 -55.88 -5.79 -19.49
N GLY A 84 -55.14 -5.11 -18.64
CA GLY A 84 -55.38 -5.01 -17.19
C GLY A 84 -54.49 -3.97 -16.51
N ARG A 85 -54.87 -2.72 -16.60
CA ARG A 85 -54.98 -1.65 -15.61
C ARG A 85 -53.95 -1.58 -14.46
N ALA A 86 -53.24 -0.48 -14.45
CA ALA A 86 -52.79 0.34 -13.30
C ALA A 86 -52.61 -0.36 -11.95
N GLY A 87 -51.35 -0.50 -11.54
CA GLY A 87 -50.89 -0.72 -10.16
C GLY A 87 -49.81 0.28 -9.81
N ARG A 88 -50.21 1.32 -9.14
CA ARG A 88 -49.40 2.39 -8.57
C ARG A 88 -48.74 1.84 -7.32
N GLY A 89 -47.44 2.04 -7.14
CA GLY A 89 -46.83 1.95 -5.83
C GLY A 89 -45.85 0.79 -5.62
N GLY A 90 -44.59 1.07 -5.78
CA GLY A 90 -43.47 0.27 -5.35
C GLY A 90 -42.22 1.10 -5.47
N ARG A 91 -41.95 1.97 -4.49
CA ARG A 91 -40.59 2.48 -4.24
C ARG A 91 -39.78 1.29 -3.81
N GLY A 92 -39.40 0.46 -4.77
CA GLY A 92 -38.37 -0.55 -4.63
C GLY A 92 -37.00 0.14 -4.61
N GLY A 93 -36.31 0.07 -3.50
CA GLY A 93 -34.98 0.58 -3.34
C GLY A 93 -34.09 0.12 -4.49
N GLY A 94 -33.62 1.07 -5.28
CA GLY A 94 -32.59 0.83 -6.26
C GLY A 94 -31.34 0.37 -5.53
N GLY A 95 -31.14 -0.94 -5.48
CA GLY A 95 -29.81 -1.52 -5.30
C GLY A 95 -29.01 -1.12 -6.53
N GLY A 96 -28.53 0.12 -6.57
CA GLY A 96 -27.62 0.56 -7.58
C GLY A 96 -26.43 -0.36 -7.53
N ASN A 97 -26.15 -1.08 -8.60
CA ASN A 97 -24.85 -1.67 -8.85
C ASN A 97 -23.83 -0.53 -8.84
N ALA A 98 -23.37 -0.13 -7.65
CA ALA A 98 -22.24 0.77 -7.53
C ALA A 98 -21.10 0.09 -8.27
N ALA A 99 -20.58 0.76 -9.28
CA ALA A 99 -19.40 0.28 -9.98
C ALA A 99 -18.33 -0.05 -8.92
N PRO A 100 -17.60 -1.16 -9.09
CA PRO A 100 -16.57 -1.54 -8.12
C PRO A 100 -15.62 -0.33 -7.93
N PRO A 101 -15.22 -0.03 -6.70
CA PRO A 101 -14.37 1.11 -6.42
C PRO A 101 -13.09 1.02 -7.27
N ASN A 102 -12.64 2.17 -7.75
CA ASN A 102 -11.41 2.33 -8.52
C ASN A 102 -10.26 1.57 -7.81
N PRO A 103 -9.38 0.84 -8.54
CA PRO A 103 -8.23 0.13 -7.98
C PRO A 103 -7.40 0.98 -7.02
N LEU A 104 -7.14 2.25 -7.32
CA LEU A 104 -6.42 3.15 -6.44
C LEU A 104 -7.17 3.44 -5.14
N ALA A 105 -8.50 3.56 -5.16
CA ALA A 105 -9.30 3.75 -3.94
C ALA A 105 -9.26 2.49 -3.06
N ARG A 106 -9.28 1.29 -3.66
CA ARG A 106 -9.10 0.03 -2.93
C ARG A 106 -7.71 -0.06 -2.31
N LEU A 107 -6.67 0.33 -3.08
CA LEU A 107 -5.30 0.35 -2.59
C LEU A 107 -5.14 1.35 -1.44
N THR A 108 -5.70 2.56 -1.55
CA THR A 108 -5.72 3.55 -0.45
C THR A 108 -6.31 2.96 0.83
N THR A 109 -7.43 2.23 0.72
CA THR A 109 -8.06 1.56 1.87
C THR A 109 -7.15 0.50 2.48
N ALA A 110 -6.52 -0.33 1.65
CA ALA A 110 -5.59 -1.36 2.10
C ALA A 110 -4.35 -0.76 2.78
N VAL A 111 -3.79 0.31 2.22
CA VAL A 111 -2.64 1.04 2.81
C VAL A 111 -2.99 1.61 4.19
N LYS A 112 -4.15 2.25 4.32
CA LYS A 112 -4.59 2.82 5.62
C LYS A 112 -4.80 1.75 6.69
N ALA A 113 -5.23 0.56 6.31
CA ALA A 113 -5.47 -0.55 7.24
C ALA A 113 -4.19 -1.30 7.64
N ALA A 114 -3.10 -1.15 6.88
CA ALA A 114 -1.86 -1.88 7.12
C ALA A 114 -1.07 -1.36 8.34
N PRO A 115 -0.29 -2.23 9.00
CA PRO A 115 0.59 -1.82 10.09
C PRO A 115 1.71 -0.90 9.59
N THR A 116 2.28 -0.12 10.49
CA THR A 116 3.49 0.67 10.20
C THR A 116 4.71 -0.23 10.30
N LEU A 117 5.53 -0.23 9.26
CA LEU A 117 6.72 -1.06 9.11
C LEU A 117 8.02 -0.25 9.18
N GLY A 118 7.92 1.07 9.23
CA GLY A 118 9.05 1.98 9.21
C GLY A 118 8.62 3.40 8.92
N PHE A 119 9.59 4.27 8.66
CA PHE A 119 9.35 5.67 8.37
C PHE A 119 10.31 6.20 7.28
N ILE A 120 9.84 7.21 6.54
CA ILE A 120 10.69 8.12 5.78
C ILE A 120 10.60 9.48 6.48
N TRP A 121 11.73 10.04 6.87
CA TRP A 121 11.78 11.29 7.63
C TRP A 121 13.06 12.09 7.30
N GLY A 122 13.10 13.33 7.70
CA GLY A 122 14.25 14.22 7.51
C GLY A 122 14.04 15.51 8.29
N ASP A 123 15.07 16.35 8.33
CA ASP A 123 15.02 17.63 9.03
C ASP A 123 13.92 18.54 8.43
N GLY A 124 13.00 18.98 9.29
CA GLY A 124 11.87 19.80 8.87
C GLY A 124 10.80 19.06 8.06
N VAL A 125 10.93 17.74 7.87
CA VAL A 125 9.96 16.91 7.15
C VAL A 125 9.16 16.09 8.14
N THR A 126 7.83 16.23 8.09
CA THR A 126 6.96 15.35 8.89
C THR A 126 7.11 13.91 8.40
N GLY A 127 7.44 13.00 9.30
CA GLY A 127 7.67 11.60 8.96
C GLY A 127 6.50 10.95 8.22
N TYR A 128 6.82 10.11 7.24
CA TYR A 128 5.86 9.33 6.45
C TYR A 128 5.92 7.88 6.92
N SER A 129 4.81 7.37 7.46
CA SER A 129 4.71 5.95 7.86
C SER A 129 4.80 5.06 6.63
N ILE A 130 5.70 4.08 6.66
CA ILE A 130 5.80 3.02 5.65
C ILE A 130 4.80 1.93 6.02
N LYS A 131 3.88 1.62 5.13
CA LYS A 131 2.80 0.63 5.30
C LYS A 131 3.02 -0.65 4.49
N TYR A 132 3.97 -0.62 3.59
CA TYR A 132 4.39 -1.75 2.77
C TYR A 132 5.89 -1.65 2.56
N ALA A 133 6.59 -2.76 2.74
CA ALA A 133 8.03 -2.86 2.50
C ALA A 133 8.34 -4.25 1.92
N TRP A 134 8.92 -4.26 0.73
CA TRP A 134 9.30 -5.48 0.02
C TRP A 134 10.64 -5.28 -0.66
N HIS A 135 11.43 -6.34 -0.77
CA HIS A 135 12.68 -6.32 -1.49
C HIS A 135 12.96 -7.66 -2.17
N ALA A 136 13.78 -7.62 -3.21
CA ALA A 136 14.33 -8.78 -3.88
C ALA A 136 15.59 -8.42 -4.68
N PRO A 137 16.44 -9.40 -4.98
CA PRO A 137 17.50 -9.23 -5.97
C PRO A 137 16.92 -8.76 -7.31
N ALA A 138 17.64 -7.83 -7.95
CA ALA A 138 17.35 -7.33 -9.28
C ALA A 138 18.56 -7.55 -10.22
N ASP A 139 18.41 -7.14 -11.48
CA ASP A 139 19.46 -7.28 -12.48
C ASP A 139 20.73 -6.51 -12.12
N ALA A 140 21.86 -6.95 -12.63
CA ALA A 140 23.19 -6.35 -12.43
C ALA A 140 23.66 -6.29 -10.97
N GLY A 141 23.27 -7.26 -10.13
CA GLY A 141 23.67 -7.31 -8.72
C GLY A 141 23.09 -6.21 -7.84
N ARG A 142 22.01 -5.56 -8.32
CA ARG A 142 21.25 -4.58 -7.55
C ARG A 142 20.18 -5.25 -6.71
N GLU A 143 19.70 -4.53 -5.71
CA GLU A 143 18.52 -4.84 -4.94
C GLU A 143 17.38 -3.92 -5.35
N ARG A 144 16.20 -4.47 -5.56
CA ARG A 144 14.96 -3.74 -5.78
C ARG A 144 14.19 -3.69 -4.47
N ILE A 145 13.86 -2.48 -4.04
CA ILE A 145 13.11 -2.21 -2.82
C ILE A 145 11.85 -1.45 -3.19
N VAL A 146 10.71 -1.92 -2.72
CA VAL A 146 9.42 -1.27 -2.94
C VAL A 146 8.80 -0.91 -1.59
N LEU A 147 8.53 0.37 -1.39
CA LEU A 147 7.89 0.91 -0.19
C LEU A 147 6.58 1.60 -0.56
N VAL A 148 5.61 1.58 0.36
CA VAL A 148 4.40 2.40 0.24
C VAL A 148 4.25 3.23 1.50
N THR A 149 4.12 4.53 1.33
CA THR A 149 3.87 5.46 2.43
C THR A 149 2.38 5.72 2.61
N GLU A 150 1.94 5.93 3.83
CA GLU A 150 0.54 6.23 4.17
C GLU A 150 0.05 7.54 3.55
N ARG A 151 0.96 8.52 3.46
CA ARG A 151 0.67 9.85 2.90
C ARG A 151 1.54 10.09 1.68
N ARG A 152 1.08 10.97 0.81
CA ARG A 152 1.81 11.38 -0.38
C ARG A 152 3.12 12.07 0.02
N LEU A 153 4.24 11.62 -0.53
CA LEU A 153 5.54 12.25 -0.34
C LEU A 153 5.50 13.71 -0.84
N GLY A 154 6.16 14.59 -0.10
CA GLY A 154 6.13 16.03 -0.35
C GLY A 154 4.88 16.74 0.18
N ALA A 155 3.84 16.01 0.60
CA ALA A 155 2.74 16.62 1.33
C ALA A 155 3.25 17.08 2.71
N HIS A 156 3.03 18.35 3.03
CA HIS A 156 3.46 18.97 4.29
C HIS A 156 4.98 19.03 4.52
N ALA A 157 5.79 18.96 3.48
CA ALA A 157 7.23 19.17 3.56
C ALA A 157 7.59 20.57 3.06
N PRO A 158 7.96 21.51 3.92
CA PRO A 158 8.40 22.83 3.49
C PRO A 158 9.62 22.70 2.57
N GLY A 159 9.59 23.38 1.42
CA GLY A 159 10.70 23.38 0.46
C GLY A 159 10.77 22.16 -0.49
N TRP A 160 9.97 21.14 -0.30
CA TRP A 160 9.87 20.03 -1.26
C TRP A 160 8.58 20.10 -2.05
N VAL A 161 8.66 20.70 -3.23
CA VAL A 161 7.55 20.68 -4.20
C VAL A 161 7.81 19.52 -5.15
N PRO A 162 7.09 18.41 -5.02
CA PRO A 162 7.23 17.29 -5.94
C PRO A 162 6.82 17.73 -7.35
N ALA A 163 7.39 17.04 -8.35
CA ALA A 163 7.01 17.19 -9.76
C ALA A 163 5.47 17.07 -9.93
N PRO A 164 4.90 17.53 -11.06
CA PRO A 164 3.48 17.41 -11.32
C PRO A 164 3.00 16.00 -11.03
N VAL A 165 1.98 15.88 -10.19
CA VAL A 165 1.47 14.58 -9.71
C VAL A 165 0.56 13.99 -10.77
N VAL A 166 0.93 12.82 -11.29
CA VAL A 166 0.15 12.10 -12.33
C VAL A 166 -1.14 11.51 -11.74
N THR A 167 -1.13 11.15 -10.45
CA THR A 167 -2.28 10.60 -9.73
C THR A 167 -2.66 11.50 -8.56
N PRO A 168 -3.32 12.65 -8.79
CA PRO A 168 -3.60 13.63 -7.74
C PRO A 168 -4.50 13.07 -6.62
N ASP A 169 -5.34 12.09 -6.93
CA ASP A 169 -6.27 11.47 -5.99
C ASP A 169 -5.64 10.40 -5.10
N ALA A 170 -4.40 10.01 -5.36
CA ALA A 170 -3.70 9.05 -4.50
C ALA A 170 -3.19 9.74 -3.23
N GLU A 171 -3.69 9.32 -2.07
CA GLU A 171 -3.23 9.83 -0.78
C GLU A 171 -1.89 9.22 -0.34
N PHE A 172 -1.50 8.09 -0.91
CA PHE A 172 -0.27 7.34 -0.64
C PHE A 172 0.78 7.59 -1.73
N THR A 173 2.00 7.12 -1.49
CA THR A 173 3.05 7.05 -2.53
C THR A 173 3.69 5.67 -2.54
N VAL A 174 3.81 5.07 -3.71
CA VAL A 174 4.70 3.93 -3.95
C VAL A 174 6.06 4.47 -4.33
N VAL A 175 7.09 4.02 -3.64
CA VAL A 175 8.50 4.32 -3.94
C VAL A 175 9.17 3.03 -4.35
N GLU A 176 9.77 3.01 -5.52
CA GLU A 176 10.62 1.91 -5.97
C GLU A 176 12.06 2.40 -6.04
N MET A 177 12.95 1.71 -5.34
CA MET A 177 14.38 2.00 -5.31
C MET A 177 15.16 0.83 -5.91
N ARG A 178 16.24 1.15 -6.62
CA ARG A 178 17.21 0.16 -7.12
C ARG A 178 18.58 0.57 -6.64
N VAL A 179 19.13 -0.20 -5.73
CA VAL A 179 20.40 0.10 -5.07
C VAL A 179 21.41 -1.01 -5.32
N ASP A 180 22.68 -0.67 -5.39
CA ASP A 180 23.79 -1.64 -5.50
C ASP A 180 24.11 -2.27 -4.14
N ALA A 181 25.08 -3.17 -4.11
CA ALA A 181 25.53 -3.84 -2.88
C ALA A 181 26.09 -2.87 -1.82
N LYS A 182 26.46 -1.64 -2.23
CA LYS A 182 26.90 -0.58 -1.31
C LYS A 182 25.74 0.29 -0.84
N GLY A 183 24.53 0.02 -1.31
CA GLY A 183 23.35 0.80 -0.99
C GLY A 183 23.26 2.13 -1.75
N VAL A 184 24.04 2.30 -2.83
CA VAL A 184 24.00 3.47 -3.68
C VAL A 184 23.07 3.21 -4.85
N GLY A 185 22.19 4.17 -5.16
CA GLY A 185 21.24 3.99 -6.24
C GLY A 185 20.26 5.14 -6.39
N GLU A 186 19.13 4.82 -6.97
CA GLU A 186 18.07 5.79 -7.26
C GLU A 186 16.71 5.29 -6.82
N GLY A 187 15.84 6.22 -6.47
CA GLY A 187 14.43 5.97 -6.16
C GLY A 187 13.53 6.80 -7.04
N LYS A 188 12.44 6.18 -7.48
CA LYS A 188 11.36 6.79 -8.25
C LYS A 188 10.05 6.59 -7.50
N ALA A 189 9.04 7.38 -7.81
CA ALA A 189 7.81 7.33 -7.05
C ALA A 189 6.57 7.48 -7.94
N SER A 190 5.45 6.97 -7.45
CA SER A 190 4.14 7.07 -8.11
C SER A 190 3.60 8.51 -8.24
N LEU A 191 4.36 9.49 -7.82
CA LEU A 191 4.07 10.90 -8.09
C LEU A 191 4.15 11.23 -9.59
N THR A 192 5.06 10.60 -10.30
CA THR A 192 5.37 10.89 -11.71
C THR A 192 5.01 9.76 -12.66
N THR A 193 4.49 8.65 -12.15
CA THR A 193 4.04 7.50 -12.94
C THR A 193 2.92 6.76 -12.22
N THR A 194 2.31 5.77 -12.87
CA THR A 194 1.22 4.98 -12.31
C THR A 194 1.73 3.77 -11.54
N VAL A 195 0.88 3.25 -10.64
CA VAL A 195 1.16 2.03 -9.89
C VAL A 195 0.61 0.83 -10.65
N ALA A 196 1.41 -0.21 -10.78
CA ALA A 196 1.05 -1.47 -11.41
C ALA A 196 1.27 -2.65 -10.44
N LEU A 197 0.70 -3.79 -10.78
CA LEU A 197 0.97 -5.07 -10.14
C LEU A 197 2.06 -5.80 -10.94
N ASP A 198 3.20 -6.07 -10.30
CA ASP A 198 4.18 -7.02 -10.83
C ASP A 198 3.74 -8.44 -10.43
N ALA A 199 3.02 -9.10 -11.33
CA ALA A 199 2.50 -10.44 -11.09
C ALA A 199 3.60 -11.50 -10.94
N LYS A 200 4.77 -11.30 -11.58
CA LYS A 200 5.90 -12.23 -11.50
C LYS A 200 6.59 -12.15 -10.14
N ALA A 201 6.86 -10.94 -9.67
CA ALA A 201 7.50 -10.71 -8.39
C ALA A 201 6.49 -10.70 -7.22
N GLN A 202 5.19 -10.78 -7.48
CA GLN A 202 4.11 -10.68 -6.49
C GLN A 202 4.28 -9.46 -5.59
N THR A 203 4.46 -8.30 -6.23
CA THR A 203 4.68 -7.02 -5.55
C THR A 203 4.06 -5.86 -6.32
N LEU A 204 4.00 -4.71 -5.69
CA LEU A 204 3.69 -3.45 -6.35
C LEU A 204 4.88 -3.00 -7.19
N ALA A 205 4.62 -2.27 -8.25
CA ALA A 205 5.63 -1.72 -9.15
C ALA A 205 5.24 -0.33 -9.63
N LEU A 206 6.20 0.41 -10.12
CA LEU A 206 5.97 1.61 -10.92
C LEU A 206 5.88 1.23 -12.40
N ASP A 207 4.79 1.61 -13.04
CA ASP A 207 4.65 1.42 -14.48
C ASP A 207 5.66 2.31 -15.22
N GLY A 208 6.42 1.70 -16.14
CA GLY A 208 7.47 2.41 -16.87
C GLY A 208 8.58 2.95 -15.97
N TYR A 209 9.03 2.20 -14.94
CA TYR A 209 10.09 2.63 -14.02
C TYR A 209 11.28 3.29 -14.73
N ASP A 210 11.78 2.72 -15.82
CA ASP A 210 13.00 3.22 -16.47
C ASP A 210 12.79 4.63 -17.07
N ALA A 211 11.60 4.95 -17.54
CA ALA A 211 11.24 6.25 -18.10
C ALA A 211 10.85 7.31 -17.03
N ALA A 212 10.50 6.88 -15.82
CA ALA A 212 10.12 7.79 -14.76
C ALA A 212 11.33 8.61 -14.26
N PRO A 213 11.14 9.88 -13.89
CA PRO A 213 12.22 10.70 -13.36
C PRO A 213 12.69 10.21 -11.99
N VAL A 214 13.99 10.35 -11.75
CA VAL A 214 14.60 10.07 -10.44
C VAL A 214 14.15 11.13 -9.45
N LEU A 215 13.51 10.71 -8.37
CA LEU A 215 13.07 11.59 -7.28
C LEU A 215 13.98 11.53 -6.07
N LEU A 216 14.66 10.41 -5.86
CA LEU A 216 15.54 10.19 -4.72
C LEU A 216 16.90 9.68 -5.24
N LYS A 217 17.98 10.32 -4.78
CA LYS A 217 19.33 9.76 -4.85
C LYS A 217 19.60 9.05 -3.54
N VAL A 218 19.85 7.74 -3.59
CA VAL A 218 19.94 6.88 -2.42
C VAL A 218 21.41 6.58 -2.11
N THR A 219 21.75 6.62 -0.83
CA THR A 219 23.04 6.18 -0.28
C THR A 219 22.79 5.37 1.01
N ARG A 220 23.74 4.54 1.41
CA ARG A 220 23.66 3.76 2.65
C ARG A 220 24.45 4.43 3.74
#